data_124a8a6b7e1f4e5ef236a455a51914c3
#
_entry.id   124a8a6b7e1f4e5ef236a455a51914c3
#
_cell.length_a   1.000
_cell.length_b   1.000
_cell.length_c   1.000
_cell.angle_alpha   90.00
_cell.angle_beta   90.00
_cell.angle_gamma   90.00
#
_symmetry.space_group_name_H-M   'P 1'
#
loop_
_entity.id
_entity.type
_entity.pdbx_description
1 polymer ?
#
loop_
_entity_poly.entity_id
_entity_poly.type
_entity_poly.pdbx_seq_one_letter_code
_entity_poly.pdbx_strand_id
1 'polypeptide(L)'
;MERVALGAAVVWDAATLDRWLEDPQSIVPRNLMTFPGLKDARQRADLIAYLKAVAAGQAPPTAPRGGMMASARSDLKTLGPERRVKAIRYCGDGYHVTTQDGRTVPFWEFNLRFKTDSSPMGPSRGKPVLLPAGMQGDRASIVFASPEEISRTIEAKCP
;
A
#
# COMPACT_ATOMS: atom_id res chain seq x y z
N MET A 1 0.98 -37.36 0.44
CA MET A 1 1.04 -35.89 0.43
C MET A 1 2.33 -35.47 1.11
N GLU A 2 3.36 -35.30 0.33
CA GLU A 2 4.68 -34.91 0.80
C GLU A 2 4.68 -33.40 1.08
N ARG A 3 4.83 -33.02 2.34
CA ARG A 3 5.11 -31.62 2.70
C ARG A 3 6.55 -31.34 2.29
N VAL A 4 6.72 -30.69 1.15
CA VAL A 4 8.01 -30.11 0.80
C VAL A 4 8.32 -29.04 1.83
N ALA A 5 9.24 -29.37 2.76
CA ALA A 5 9.81 -28.41 3.69
C ALA A 5 10.71 -27.44 2.92
N LEU A 6 10.13 -26.40 2.34
CA LEU A 6 10.79 -25.39 1.51
C LEU A 6 11.63 -24.39 2.32
N GLY A 7 11.76 -24.58 3.63
CA GLY A 7 12.43 -23.60 4.49
C GLY A 7 13.86 -23.91 4.93
N ALA A 8 14.33 -25.17 4.82
CA ALA A 8 15.55 -25.58 5.51
C ALA A 8 16.82 -25.68 4.67
N ALA A 9 16.74 -25.51 3.35
CA ALA A 9 17.86 -25.80 2.45
C ALA A 9 18.43 -24.60 1.69
N VAL A 10 17.85 -23.41 1.77
CA VAL A 10 18.33 -22.23 1.04
C VAL A 10 19.10 -21.32 2.00
N VAL A 11 20.41 -21.25 1.81
CA VAL A 11 21.25 -20.24 2.49
C VAL A 11 21.10 -18.92 1.75
N TRP A 12 20.57 -17.91 2.42
CA TRP A 12 20.36 -16.58 1.88
C TRP A 12 21.63 -15.74 1.98
N ASP A 13 22.57 -15.98 1.07
CA ASP A 13 23.72 -15.12 0.84
C ASP A 13 23.50 -14.15 -0.32
N ALA A 14 24.49 -13.30 -0.61
CA ALA A 14 24.35 -12.30 -1.67
C ALA A 14 24.18 -12.92 -3.06
N ALA A 15 24.79 -14.07 -3.32
CA ALA A 15 24.72 -14.73 -4.61
C ALA A 15 23.35 -15.41 -4.81
N THR A 16 22.81 -16.02 -3.75
CA THR A 16 21.48 -16.63 -3.75
C THR A 16 20.40 -15.57 -3.87
N LEU A 17 20.56 -14.42 -3.17
CA LEU A 17 19.65 -13.28 -3.31
C LEU A 17 19.67 -12.70 -4.73
N ASP A 18 20.84 -12.56 -5.36
CA ASP A 18 20.93 -12.05 -6.74
C ASP A 18 20.15 -12.93 -7.71
N ARG A 19 20.36 -14.27 -7.66
CA ARG A 19 19.65 -15.23 -8.50
C ARG A 19 18.14 -15.21 -8.21
N TRP A 20 17.75 -15.15 -6.95
CA TRP A 20 16.33 -15.10 -6.59
C TRP A 20 15.66 -13.82 -7.07
N LEU A 21 16.34 -12.68 -6.95
CA LEU A 21 15.85 -11.40 -7.46
C LEU A 21 15.76 -11.39 -8.99
N GLU A 22 16.67 -12.05 -9.67
CA GLU A 22 16.65 -12.17 -11.12
C GLU A 22 15.53 -13.04 -11.63
N ASP A 23 15.34 -14.21 -11.00
CA ASP A 23 14.30 -15.16 -11.32
C ASP A 23 13.86 -15.95 -10.06
N PRO A 24 12.79 -15.53 -9.40
CA PRO A 24 12.30 -16.22 -8.21
C PRO A 24 11.92 -17.68 -8.43
N GLN A 25 11.50 -18.03 -9.64
CA GLN A 25 11.09 -19.40 -9.95
C GLN A 25 12.29 -20.36 -10.03
N SER A 26 13.49 -19.86 -10.33
CA SER A 26 14.73 -20.66 -10.39
C SER A 26 15.16 -21.19 -9.01
N ILE A 27 14.86 -20.44 -7.93
CA ILE A 27 15.24 -20.82 -6.57
C ILE A 27 14.07 -21.48 -5.83
N VAL A 28 12.85 -20.99 -6.02
CA VAL A 28 11.63 -21.54 -5.42
C VAL A 28 10.64 -21.92 -6.53
N PRO A 29 10.78 -23.10 -7.12
CA PRO A 29 9.89 -23.55 -8.17
C PRO A 29 8.44 -23.60 -7.69
N ARG A 30 7.51 -23.20 -8.56
CA ARG A 30 6.08 -23.15 -8.27
C ARG A 30 5.69 -22.18 -7.14
N ASN A 31 6.51 -21.16 -6.85
CA ASN A 31 6.03 -20.09 -6.00
C ASN A 31 4.84 -19.36 -6.65
N LEU A 32 3.90 -18.87 -5.84
CA LEU A 32 2.70 -18.18 -6.32
C LEU A 32 2.95 -16.70 -6.68
N MET A 33 4.19 -16.27 -6.64
CA MET A 33 4.57 -14.90 -6.94
C MET A 33 4.55 -14.67 -8.46
N THR A 34 3.80 -13.68 -8.91
CA THR A 34 3.73 -13.30 -10.33
C THR A 34 4.83 -12.31 -10.74
N PHE A 35 5.75 -11.99 -9.82
CA PHE A 35 6.86 -11.08 -10.09
C PHE A 35 7.85 -11.72 -11.09
N PRO A 36 8.13 -11.04 -12.23
CA PRO A 36 8.96 -11.61 -13.31
C PRO A 36 10.46 -11.58 -13.03
N GLY A 37 10.85 -11.05 -11.87
CA GLY A 37 12.24 -10.84 -11.50
C GLY A 37 12.79 -9.48 -11.94
N LEU A 38 13.85 -9.05 -11.26
CA LEU A 38 14.58 -7.81 -11.53
C LEU A 38 15.74 -8.13 -12.49
N LYS A 39 15.55 -7.86 -13.78
CA LYS A 39 16.51 -8.27 -14.82
C LYS A 39 17.77 -7.43 -14.90
N ASP A 40 17.73 -6.19 -14.39
CA ASP A 40 18.86 -5.29 -14.37
C ASP A 40 19.83 -5.66 -13.23
N ALA A 41 21.05 -6.08 -13.60
CA ALA A 41 22.07 -6.50 -12.65
C ALA A 41 22.55 -5.38 -11.71
N ARG A 42 22.55 -4.12 -12.20
CA ARG A 42 22.94 -2.97 -11.38
C ARG A 42 21.92 -2.69 -10.28
N GLN A 43 20.63 -2.73 -10.64
CA GLN A 43 19.55 -2.57 -9.67
C GLN A 43 19.54 -3.68 -8.62
N ARG A 44 19.83 -4.94 -9.01
CA ARG A 44 19.97 -6.05 -8.07
C ARG A 44 21.14 -5.83 -7.10
N ALA A 45 22.29 -5.41 -7.62
CA ALA A 45 23.45 -5.13 -6.78
C ALA A 45 23.19 -4.01 -5.77
N ASP A 46 22.53 -2.92 -6.20
CA ASP A 46 22.16 -1.80 -5.33
C ASP A 46 21.17 -2.25 -4.23
N LEU A 47 20.19 -3.07 -4.58
CA LEU A 47 19.23 -3.61 -3.62
C LEU A 47 19.91 -4.53 -2.59
N ILE A 48 20.82 -5.40 -3.03
CA ILE A 48 21.59 -6.29 -2.13
C ILE A 48 22.49 -5.47 -1.20
N ALA A 49 23.15 -4.44 -1.72
CA ALA A 49 23.96 -3.54 -0.92
C ALA A 49 23.13 -2.82 0.16
N TYR A 50 21.94 -2.34 -0.21
CA TYR A 50 20.99 -1.74 0.72
C TYR A 50 20.56 -2.72 1.81
N LEU A 51 20.19 -3.94 1.46
CA LEU A 51 19.77 -4.97 2.43
C LEU A 51 20.90 -5.33 3.40
N LYS A 52 22.15 -5.42 2.91
CA LYS A 52 23.33 -5.63 3.76
C LYS A 52 23.54 -4.48 4.75
N ALA A 53 23.42 -3.24 4.29
CA ALA A 53 23.57 -2.06 5.15
C ALA A 53 22.49 -2.02 6.23
N VAL A 54 21.24 -2.33 5.88
CA VAL A 54 20.14 -2.43 6.84
C VAL A 54 20.38 -3.54 7.87
N ALA A 55 20.83 -4.72 7.43
CA ALA A 55 21.14 -5.84 8.32
C ALA A 55 22.31 -5.54 9.28
N ALA A 56 23.26 -4.70 8.85
CA ALA A 56 24.36 -4.23 9.66
C ALA A 56 23.99 -3.06 10.61
N GLY A 57 22.71 -2.66 10.66
CA GLY A 57 22.25 -1.50 11.44
C GLY A 57 22.68 -0.15 10.86
N GLN A 58 23.28 -0.16 9.69
CA GLN A 58 23.68 1.03 8.90
C GLN A 58 22.54 1.35 7.94
N ALA A 59 21.35 1.68 8.48
CA ALA A 59 20.29 2.19 7.59
C ALA A 59 20.85 3.43 6.88
N PRO A 60 21.02 3.42 5.54
CA PRO A 60 21.32 4.64 4.83
C PRO A 60 20.22 5.64 5.20
N PRO A 61 20.57 6.96 5.31
CA PRO A 61 19.55 7.96 5.51
C PRO A 61 18.47 7.67 4.47
N THR A 62 17.26 7.40 4.97
CA THR A 62 16.12 7.10 4.09
C THR A 62 16.15 8.18 3.03
N ALA A 63 16.64 7.84 1.85
CA ALA A 63 16.46 8.71 0.69
C ALA A 63 14.98 9.10 0.76
N PRO A 64 14.65 10.38 0.72
CA PRO A 64 13.25 10.78 0.75
C PRO A 64 12.58 9.85 -0.23
N ARG A 65 11.57 9.11 0.22
CA ARG A 65 10.84 8.15 -0.64
C ARG A 65 10.29 8.93 -1.81
N GLY A 66 11.19 9.30 -2.70
CA GLY A 66 10.95 9.77 -4.05
C GLY A 66 10.59 8.58 -4.92
N GLY A 67 9.63 7.79 -4.44
CA GLY A 67 8.77 7.13 -5.38
C GLY A 67 8.15 8.25 -6.21
N MET A 68 7.98 8.08 -7.49
CA MET A 68 7.41 8.99 -8.48
C MET A 68 6.07 9.63 -8.11
N MET A 69 5.69 9.61 -6.85
CA MET A 69 4.59 10.33 -6.18
C MET A 69 4.97 10.63 -4.72
N ALA A 70 6.11 11.28 -4.48
CA ALA A 70 6.12 12.27 -3.44
C ALA A 70 5.25 13.41 -3.97
N SER A 71 3.94 13.21 -4.02
CA SER A 71 3.00 14.30 -3.94
C SER A 71 3.51 15.12 -2.76
N ALA A 72 3.98 16.34 -3.02
CA ALA A 72 4.13 17.33 -1.99
C ALA A 72 2.95 17.11 -1.05
N ARG A 73 3.18 16.95 0.26
CA ARG A 73 2.12 16.66 1.22
C ARG A 73 1.04 17.71 1.01
N SER A 74 0.10 17.39 0.14
CA SER A 74 -0.99 18.30 -0.18
C SER A 74 -1.79 18.45 1.09
N ASP A 75 -2.08 19.68 1.46
CA ASP A 75 -3.00 19.94 2.56
C ASP A 75 -4.33 19.25 2.24
N LEU A 76 -4.66 18.22 3.00
CA LEU A 76 -5.85 17.42 2.74
C LEU A 76 -7.14 18.23 2.94
N LYS A 77 -7.08 19.39 3.59
CA LYS A 77 -8.21 20.32 3.75
C LYS A 77 -8.56 21.04 2.45
N THR A 78 -7.61 21.17 1.53
CA THR A 78 -7.81 21.89 0.25
C THR A 78 -8.37 21.03 -0.86
N LEU A 79 -8.51 19.71 -0.63
CA LEU A 79 -9.03 18.80 -1.63
C LEU A 79 -10.48 19.12 -2.00
N GLY A 80 -10.81 18.98 -3.26
CA GLY A 80 -12.12 19.27 -3.81
C GLY A 80 -13.22 18.28 -3.40
N PRO A 81 -14.48 18.55 -3.76
CA PRO A 81 -15.63 17.72 -3.38
C PRO A 81 -15.56 16.28 -3.90
N GLU A 82 -14.84 16.04 -5.01
CA GLU A 82 -14.60 14.72 -5.61
C GLU A 82 -13.70 13.81 -4.75
N ARG A 83 -13.01 14.39 -3.77
CA ARG A 83 -12.14 13.70 -2.82
C ARG A 83 -12.69 13.69 -1.40
N ARG A 84 -13.64 14.54 -1.08
CA ARG A 84 -14.26 14.60 0.25
C ARG A 84 -15.31 13.50 0.37
N VAL A 85 -15.17 12.67 1.38
CA VAL A 85 -16.13 11.57 1.63
C VAL A 85 -17.36 12.14 2.33
N LYS A 86 -18.53 11.77 1.80
CA LYS A 86 -19.85 12.09 2.36
C LYS A 86 -20.43 10.94 3.16
N ALA A 87 -20.28 9.71 2.66
CA ALA A 87 -20.79 8.50 3.29
C ALA A 87 -19.96 7.28 2.90
N ILE A 88 -19.89 6.31 3.82
CA ILE A 88 -19.27 5.01 3.57
C ILE A 88 -20.28 3.96 3.98
N ARG A 89 -20.66 3.08 3.07
CA ARG A 89 -21.54 1.95 3.35
C ARG A 89 -20.79 0.65 3.14
N TYR A 90 -20.88 -0.24 4.11
CA TYR A 90 -20.35 -1.59 4.03
C TYR A 90 -21.46 -2.58 3.75
N CYS A 91 -21.31 -3.37 2.69
CA CYS A 91 -22.28 -4.38 2.29
C CYS A 91 -21.58 -5.60 1.71
N GLY A 92 -21.80 -6.76 2.28
CA GLY A 92 -21.12 -7.98 1.89
C GLY A 92 -19.61 -7.91 2.18
N ASP A 93 -18.80 -7.96 1.15
CA ASP A 93 -17.33 -7.89 1.19
C ASP A 93 -16.77 -6.59 0.60
N GLY A 94 -17.60 -5.56 0.49
CA GLY A 94 -17.24 -4.32 -0.17
C GLY A 94 -17.72 -3.05 0.53
N TYR A 95 -17.02 -1.97 0.23
CA TYR A 95 -17.37 -0.63 0.66
C TYR A 95 -17.87 0.20 -0.52
N HIS A 96 -18.95 0.92 -0.31
CA HIS A 96 -19.47 1.92 -1.23
C HIS A 96 -19.17 3.31 -0.66
N VAL A 97 -18.23 4.00 -1.26
CA VAL A 97 -17.79 5.33 -0.82
C VAL A 97 -18.46 6.39 -1.67
N THR A 98 -19.30 7.21 -1.05
CA THR A 98 -19.93 8.35 -1.71
C THR A 98 -19.15 9.62 -1.39
N THR A 99 -18.76 10.36 -2.40
CA THR A 99 -18.07 11.64 -2.29
C THR A 99 -19.06 12.82 -2.31
N GLN A 100 -18.59 14.02 -1.95
CA GLN A 100 -19.46 15.19 -1.84
C GLN A 100 -20.02 15.68 -3.19
N ASP A 101 -19.35 15.33 -4.28
CA ASP A 101 -19.84 15.56 -5.65
C ASP A 101 -20.96 14.58 -6.06
N GLY A 102 -21.35 13.66 -5.18
CA GLY A 102 -22.41 12.69 -5.39
C GLY A 102 -22.00 11.39 -6.08
N ARG A 103 -20.73 11.21 -6.44
CA ARG A 103 -20.24 9.96 -7.01
C ARG A 103 -20.15 8.89 -5.93
N THR A 104 -20.54 7.66 -6.28
CA THR A 104 -20.35 6.48 -5.42
C THR A 104 -19.40 5.51 -6.12
N VAL A 105 -18.31 5.17 -5.45
CA VAL A 105 -17.29 4.25 -5.94
C VAL A 105 -17.28 3.00 -5.08
N PRO A 106 -17.47 1.81 -5.66
CA PRO A 106 -17.35 0.55 -4.94
C PRO A 106 -15.87 0.18 -4.79
N PHE A 107 -15.51 -0.34 -3.63
CA PHE A 107 -14.20 -0.93 -3.33
C PHE A 107 -14.40 -2.28 -2.66
N TRP A 108 -13.65 -3.27 -3.10
CA TRP A 108 -13.49 -4.48 -2.34
C TRP A 108 -12.76 -4.20 -1.01
N GLU A 109 -13.11 -4.88 0.08
CA GLU A 109 -12.60 -4.55 1.43
C GLU A 109 -11.07 -4.51 1.50
N PHE A 110 -10.37 -5.40 0.77
CA PHE A 110 -8.91 -5.43 0.75
C PHE A 110 -8.27 -4.30 -0.08
N ASN A 111 -9.05 -3.60 -0.89
CA ASN A 111 -8.59 -2.50 -1.74
C ASN A 111 -8.82 -1.13 -1.11
N LEU A 112 -9.57 -1.05 0.00
CA LEU A 112 -9.79 0.18 0.74
C LEU A 112 -9.08 0.13 2.10
N ARG A 113 -8.32 1.18 2.41
CA ARG A 113 -7.63 1.31 3.69
C ARG A 113 -8.13 2.54 4.44
N PHE A 114 -8.32 2.38 5.74
CA PHE A 114 -8.65 3.48 6.63
C PHE A 114 -7.38 3.94 7.35
N LYS A 115 -7.11 5.23 7.31
CA LYS A 115 -5.96 5.87 7.93
C LYS A 115 -6.40 7.07 8.73
N THR A 116 -5.55 7.51 9.67
CA THR A 116 -5.75 8.74 10.42
C THR A 116 -4.57 9.66 10.24
N ASP A 117 -4.84 10.96 10.12
CA ASP A 117 -3.83 12.01 10.10
C ASP A 117 -4.33 13.21 10.90
N SER A 118 -3.84 13.34 12.12
CA SER A 118 -4.14 14.46 13.03
C SER A 118 -3.17 15.63 12.87
N SER A 119 -2.28 15.58 11.88
CA SER A 119 -1.33 16.68 11.62
C SER A 119 -2.04 17.94 11.12
N PRO A 120 -1.37 19.12 11.14
CA PRO A 120 -1.90 20.33 10.54
C PRO A 120 -2.28 20.21 9.06
N MET A 121 -1.67 19.25 8.32
CA MET A 121 -1.94 18.97 6.92
C MET A 121 -3.01 17.88 6.72
N GLY A 122 -3.45 17.24 7.80
CA GLY A 122 -4.51 16.23 7.77
C GLY A 122 -5.89 16.81 7.47
N PRO A 123 -6.90 15.95 7.25
CA PRO A 123 -8.25 16.41 6.96
C PRO A 123 -8.88 17.13 8.16
N SER A 124 -9.85 17.99 7.91
CA SER A 124 -10.65 18.58 8.99
C SER A 124 -11.52 17.52 9.66
N ARG A 125 -11.79 17.65 10.94
CA ARG A 125 -12.70 16.77 11.68
C ARG A 125 -14.06 16.66 10.99
N GLY A 126 -14.57 15.43 10.87
CA GLY A 126 -15.84 15.15 10.21
C GLY A 126 -15.81 15.31 8.69
N LYS A 127 -14.65 15.51 8.08
CA LYS A 127 -14.47 15.68 6.63
C LYS A 127 -13.38 14.74 6.12
N PRO A 128 -13.58 13.43 6.17
CA PRO A 128 -12.60 12.48 5.68
C PRO A 128 -12.41 12.62 4.17
N VAL A 129 -11.22 12.24 3.70
CA VAL A 129 -10.82 12.38 2.30
C VAL A 129 -10.45 11.06 1.67
N LEU A 130 -10.83 10.87 0.42
CA LEU A 130 -10.51 9.70 -0.41
C LEU A 130 -9.26 9.98 -1.23
N LEU A 131 -8.21 9.21 -1.01
CA LEU A 131 -6.96 9.27 -1.74
C LEU A 131 -6.82 8.01 -2.58
N PRO A 132 -6.82 8.11 -3.92
CA PRO A 132 -6.53 6.98 -4.78
C PRO A 132 -5.14 6.43 -4.50
N ALA A 133 -5.02 5.12 -4.61
CA ALA A 133 -3.77 4.39 -4.48
C ALA A 133 -3.70 3.32 -5.58
N GLY A 134 -2.49 2.95 -5.97
CA GLY A 134 -2.28 2.00 -7.07
C GLY A 134 -2.25 2.66 -8.45
N MET A 135 -1.73 1.93 -9.43
CA MET A 135 -1.54 2.44 -10.79
C MET A 135 -2.85 2.50 -11.62
N GLN A 136 -3.88 1.74 -11.23
CA GLN A 136 -5.14 1.64 -11.97
C GLN A 136 -6.33 2.26 -11.22
N GLY A 137 -6.08 2.88 -10.05
CA GLY A 137 -7.15 3.49 -9.25
C GLY A 137 -8.11 2.50 -8.57
N ASP A 138 -7.79 1.20 -8.62
CA ASP A 138 -8.54 0.12 -8.01
C ASP A 138 -8.41 0.06 -6.48
N ARG A 139 -7.44 0.79 -5.93
CA ARG A 139 -7.16 0.90 -4.50
C ARG A 139 -7.32 2.32 -4.04
N ALA A 140 -7.68 2.48 -2.77
CA ALA A 140 -7.77 3.78 -2.15
C ALA A 140 -7.45 3.75 -0.66
N SER A 141 -7.18 4.94 -0.11
CA SER A 141 -7.15 5.17 1.33
C SER A 141 -8.15 6.25 1.68
N ILE A 142 -8.93 6.04 2.74
CA ILE A 142 -9.72 7.11 3.35
C ILE A 142 -8.95 7.59 4.57
N VAL A 143 -8.66 8.88 4.61
CA VAL A 143 -7.94 9.52 5.71
C VAL A 143 -8.92 10.31 6.56
N PHE A 144 -8.95 10.02 7.85
CA PHE A 144 -9.75 10.68 8.89
C PHE A 144 -8.87 11.58 9.76
N ALA A 145 -9.44 12.55 10.41
CA ALA A 145 -8.71 13.38 11.36
C ALA A 145 -8.42 12.64 12.68
N SER A 146 -9.28 11.69 13.07
CA SER A 146 -9.10 10.88 14.27
C SER A 146 -9.67 9.46 14.13
N PRO A 147 -9.22 8.49 14.94
CA PRO A 147 -9.69 7.10 14.87
C PRO A 147 -11.19 6.95 15.17
N GLU A 148 -11.74 7.77 16.05
CA GLU A 148 -13.14 7.70 16.48
C GLU A 148 -14.12 8.04 15.35
N GLU A 149 -13.65 8.77 14.34
CA GLU A 149 -14.46 9.12 13.18
C GLU A 149 -14.72 7.92 12.26
N ILE A 150 -13.84 6.93 12.24
CA ILE A 150 -13.94 5.75 11.36
C ILE A 150 -15.24 5.02 11.64
N SER A 151 -15.46 4.62 12.90
CA SER A 151 -16.64 3.85 13.30
C SER A 151 -17.96 4.63 13.14
N ARG A 152 -17.91 5.96 13.24
CA ARG A 152 -19.08 6.81 13.11
C ARG A 152 -19.50 7.06 11.67
N THR A 153 -18.55 6.94 10.74
CA THR A 153 -18.76 7.27 9.33
C THR A 153 -19.15 6.04 8.50
N ILE A 154 -18.83 4.84 8.99
CA ILE A 154 -19.12 3.59 8.28
C ILE A 154 -20.49 3.06 8.74
N GLU A 155 -21.42 2.95 7.80
CA GLU A 155 -22.73 2.35 8.01
C GLU A 155 -22.77 0.94 7.43
N ALA A 156 -23.15 -0.06 8.24
CA ALA A 156 -23.40 -1.43 7.78
C ALA A 156 -24.78 -1.49 7.10
N LYS A 157 -24.83 -1.10 5.83
CA LYS A 157 -26.05 -1.03 5.03
C LYS A 157 -25.75 -1.20 3.55
N CYS A 158 -26.48 -2.05 2.87
CA CYS A 158 -26.44 -2.14 1.41
C CYS A 158 -27.06 -0.90 0.75
N PRO A 159 -26.52 -0.48 -0.41
CA PRO A 159 -27.03 0.67 -1.15
C PRO A 159 -28.46 0.47 -1.64
#